data_23903710f9b081185e1980c35eb93e80
#
_entry.id   23903710f9b081185e1980c35eb93e80
#
_cell.length_a   1.000
_cell.length_b   1.000
_cell.length_c   1.000
_cell.angle_alpha   90.00
_cell.angle_beta   90.00
_cell.angle_gamma   90.00
#
_symmetry.space_group_name_H-M   'P 1'
#
loop_
_entity.id
_entity.type
_entity.pdbx_description
1 polymer ?
#
loop_
_entity_poly.entity_id
_entity_poly.type
_entity_poly.pdbx_seq_one_letter_code
_entity_poly.pdbx_strand_id
1 'polypeptide(L)'
;GGPIYAGIEKKFGVAINSVQQETFALGASVSAAEMLKVNVGEPVLGILRSYYFGGKIGLASFNQHYGQDRYSYVTEINLNAGK
;
A
#
# COMPACT_ATOMS: atom_id res chain seq x y z
N GLY A 1 -3.15 8.67 -0.59
CA GLY A 1 -2.57 9.49 -1.57
C GLY A 1 -1.60 10.45 -0.98
N GLY A 2 -1.43 11.52 -1.72
CA GLY A 2 -0.54 12.56 -1.28
C GLY A 2 -0.70 12.95 0.17
N PRO A 3 -1.91 12.97 0.70
CA PRO A 3 -2.10 13.41 2.08
C PRO A 3 -1.34 12.61 3.12
N ILE A 4 -1.10 11.31 2.88
CA ILE A 4 -0.43 10.48 3.89
C ILE A 4 1.00 10.94 4.12
N TYR A 5 1.80 11.01 3.07
CA TYR A 5 3.21 11.40 3.27
C TYR A 5 3.37 12.89 3.50
N ALA A 6 2.44 13.70 3.00
CA ALA A 6 2.47 15.13 3.32
C ALA A 6 2.29 15.35 4.82
N GLY A 7 1.43 14.56 5.45
CA GLY A 7 1.26 14.63 6.89
C GLY A 7 2.51 14.20 7.64
N ILE A 8 3.20 13.17 7.13
CA ILE A 8 4.43 12.70 7.73
C ILE A 8 5.50 13.78 7.63
N GLU A 9 5.63 14.40 6.44
CA GLU A 9 6.61 15.46 6.24
C GLU A 9 6.37 16.62 7.18
N LYS A 10 5.11 16.99 7.34
CA LYS A 10 4.76 18.10 8.21
C LYS A 10 5.05 17.80 9.67
N LYS A 11 4.71 16.59 10.11
CA LYS A 11 4.85 16.22 11.50
C LYS A 11 6.31 16.07 11.92
N PHE A 12 7.13 15.48 11.08
CA PHE A 12 8.50 15.17 11.44
C PHE A 12 9.54 16.10 10.82
N GLY A 13 9.11 17.04 9.99
CA GLY A 13 10.02 17.99 9.39
C GLY A 13 10.98 17.38 8.40
N VAL A 14 10.56 16.31 7.71
CA VAL A 14 11.40 15.63 6.75
C VAL A 14 10.70 15.58 5.40
N ALA A 15 11.50 15.45 4.36
CA ALA A 15 10.97 15.33 3.00
C ALA A 15 11.02 13.85 2.57
N ILE A 16 9.89 13.35 2.15
CA ILE A 16 9.82 11.98 1.63
C ILE A 16 10.39 11.98 0.22
N ASN A 17 11.46 11.22 0.02
CA ASN A 17 12.15 11.15 -1.26
C ASN A 17 11.55 10.11 -2.18
N SER A 18 11.09 9.00 -1.63
CA SER A 18 10.56 7.93 -2.45
C SER A 18 9.59 7.09 -1.65
N VAL A 19 8.74 6.39 -2.38
CA VAL A 19 7.79 5.44 -1.81
C VAL A 19 7.94 4.15 -2.58
N GLN A 20 8.18 3.07 -1.87
CA GLN A 20 8.21 1.74 -2.47
C GLN A 20 6.90 1.05 -2.17
N GLN A 21 6.31 0.46 -3.18
CA GLN A 21 5.07 -0.28 -3.00
C GLN A 21 5.26 -1.71 -3.45
N GLU A 22 4.88 -2.63 -2.60
CA GLU A 22 4.94 -4.03 -2.88
C GLU A 22 3.53 -4.60 -2.79
N THR A 23 3.10 -5.30 -3.84
CA THR A 23 1.76 -5.87 -3.91
C THR A 23 1.89 -7.38 -4.06
N PHE A 24 1.19 -8.13 -3.22
CA PHE A 24 1.32 -9.58 -3.24
C PHE A 24 0.04 -10.24 -2.74
N ALA A 25 -0.09 -11.52 -3.09
CA ALA A 25 -1.22 -12.33 -2.66
C ALA A 25 -0.86 -13.05 -1.37
N LEU A 26 -1.83 -13.14 -0.47
CA LEU A 26 -1.64 -13.89 0.78
C LEU A 26 -2.98 -14.37 1.28
N GLY A 27 -2.96 -15.28 2.25
CA GLY A 27 -4.18 -15.72 2.91
C GLY A 27 -4.55 -14.76 4.03
N ALA A 28 -5.85 -14.53 4.20
CA ALA A 28 -6.32 -13.61 5.22
C ALA A 28 -5.95 -14.12 6.61
N SER A 29 -5.34 -13.24 7.41
CA SER A 29 -5.08 -13.52 8.81
C SER A 29 -6.39 -13.50 9.59
N VAL A 30 -6.34 -13.92 10.86
CA VAL A 30 -7.54 -13.90 11.69
C VAL A 30 -8.12 -12.49 11.76
N SER A 31 -7.27 -11.49 12.02
CA SER A 31 -7.77 -10.13 12.16
C SER A 31 -8.24 -9.57 10.83
N ALA A 32 -7.54 -9.86 9.74
CA ALA A 32 -7.96 -9.39 8.42
C ALA A 32 -9.28 -10.04 8.02
N ALA A 33 -9.42 -11.34 8.29
CA ALA A 33 -10.65 -12.06 7.96
C ALA A 33 -11.84 -11.44 8.68
N GLU A 34 -11.66 -11.09 9.93
CA GLU A 34 -12.73 -10.48 10.71
C GLU A 34 -13.12 -9.12 10.14
N MET A 35 -12.14 -8.29 9.84
CA MET A 35 -12.41 -6.95 9.33
C MET A 35 -12.95 -6.97 7.92
N LEU A 36 -12.47 -7.87 7.08
CA LEU A 36 -12.92 -7.96 5.70
C LEU A 36 -14.18 -8.82 5.54
N LYS A 37 -14.58 -9.52 6.61
CA LYS A 37 -15.74 -10.41 6.60
C LYS A 37 -15.56 -11.52 5.59
N VAL A 38 -14.42 -12.17 5.67
CA VAL A 38 -14.09 -13.33 4.83
C VAL A 38 -13.57 -14.43 5.75
N ASN A 39 -13.31 -15.61 5.19
CA ASN A 39 -12.79 -16.72 5.96
C ASN A 39 -11.28 -16.57 6.15
N VAL A 40 -10.79 -17.06 7.29
CA VAL A 40 -9.35 -17.10 7.52
C VAL A 40 -8.71 -17.94 6.42
N GLY A 41 -7.60 -17.43 5.87
CA GLY A 41 -6.88 -18.11 4.81
C GLY A 41 -7.42 -17.83 3.41
N GLU A 42 -8.54 -17.14 3.31
CA GLU A 42 -9.08 -16.78 2.01
C GLU A 42 -8.12 -15.82 1.30
N PRO A 43 -7.94 -15.95 -0.03
CA PRO A 43 -6.97 -15.11 -0.74
C PRO A 43 -7.33 -13.63 -0.66
N VAL A 44 -6.35 -12.84 -0.27
CA VAL A 44 -6.51 -11.38 -0.23
C VAL A 44 -5.28 -10.75 -0.87
N LEU A 45 -5.40 -9.48 -1.22
CA LEU A 45 -4.32 -8.70 -1.81
C LEU A 45 -3.68 -7.87 -0.72
N GLY A 46 -2.36 -8.05 -0.55
CA GLY A 46 -1.62 -7.25 0.41
C GLY A 46 -0.87 -6.14 -0.30
N ILE A 47 -0.91 -4.95 0.25
CA ILE A 47 -0.19 -3.80 -0.28
C ILE A 47 0.64 -3.21 0.83
N LEU A 48 1.96 -3.28 0.65
CA LEU A 48 2.92 -2.74 1.61
C LEU A 48 3.56 -1.52 1.00
N ARG A 49 3.45 -0.39 1.67
CA ARG A 49 4.09 0.85 1.24
C ARG A 49 5.11 1.28 2.26
N SER A 50 6.30 1.60 1.76
CA SER A 50 7.40 2.08 2.60
C SER A 50 7.80 3.45 2.12
N TYR A 51 7.85 4.39 3.05
CA TYR A 51 8.14 5.79 2.76
C TYR A 51 9.55 6.08 3.24
N TYR A 52 10.38 6.58 2.33
CA TYR A 52 11.82 6.79 2.59
C TYR A 52 12.17 8.26 2.64
N PHE A 53 13.07 8.60 3.54
CA PHE A 53 13.73 9.89 3.54
C PHE A 53 15.20 9.66 3.89
N GLY A 54 16.09 10.31 3.11
CA GLY A 54 17.53 10.17 3.34
C GLY A 54 18.00 8.73 3.33
N GLY A 55 17.38 7.88 2.50
CA GLY A 55 17.77 6.48 2.42
C GLY A 55 17.27 5.61 3.55
N LYS A 56 16.48 6.16 4.43
CA LYS A 56 15.95 5.42 5.58
C LYS A 56 14.43 5.33 5.49
N ILE A 57 13.89 4.24 6.05
CA ILE A 57 12.44 4.09 6.13
C ILE A 57 11.91 4.96 7.26
N GLY A 58 11.02 5.88 6.92
CA GLY A 58 10.38 6.72 7.92
C GLY A 58 9.05 6.14 8.39
N LEU A 59 8.37 5.41 7.49
CA LEU A 59 7.08 4.83 7.81
C LEU A 59 6.79 3.70 6.85
N ALA A 60 6.11 2.68 7.33
CA ALA A 60 5.60 1.62 6.47
C ALA A 60 4.13 1.42 6.82
N SER A 61 3.33 1.14 5.81
CA SER A 61 1.93 0.80 6.01
C SER A 61 1.63 -0.50 5.28
N PHE A 62 0.76 -1.30 5.87
CA PHE A 62 0.37 -2.56 5.27
C PHE A 62 -1.15 -2.66 5.29
N ASN A 63 -1.73 -2.90 4.13
CA ASN A 63 -3.18 -3.02 3.98
C ASN A 63 -3.50 -4.32 3.25
N GLN A 64 -4.61 -4.92 3.62
CA GLN A 64 -5.09 -6.12 2.97
C GLN A 64 -6.47 -5.85 2.39
N HIS A 65 -6.70 -6.34 1.18
CA HIS A 65 -7.94 -6.12 0.46
C HIS A 65 -8.47 -7.43 -0.09
N TYR A 66 -9.78 -7.61 0.02
CA TYR A 66 -10.43 -8.80 -0.53
C TYR A 66 -10.85 -8.50 -1.97
N GLY A 67 -10.31 -9.27 -2.91
CA GLY A 67 -10.52 -9.01 -4.33
C GLY A 67 -11.93 -9.27 -4.78
N GLN A 68 -12.31 -10.51 -4.81
CA GLN A 68 -13.61 -10.94 -5.32
C GLN A 68 -14.36 -9.78 -6.01
N ASP A 69 -15.45 -9.30 -5.49
CA ASP A 69 -16.17 -8.19 -6.10
C ASP A 69 -15.96 -6.88 -5.40
N ARG A 70 -15.00 -6.81 -4.46
CA ARG A 70 -14.86 -5.64 -3.59
C ARG A 70 -13.66 -4.76 -3.88
N TYR A 71 -12.63 -5.30 -4.53
CA TYR A 71 -11.42 -4.53 -4.74
C TYR A 71 -10.61 -5.04 -5.92
N SER A 72 -10.07 -4.12 -6.69
CA SER A 72 -9.08 -4.43 -7.70
C SER A 72 -8.01 -3.37 -7.67
N TYR A 73 -6.79 -3.77 -8.03
CA TYR A 73 -5.68 -2.84 -8.12
C TYR A 73 -5.47 -2.48 -9.58
N VAL A 74 -5.59 -1.19 -9.87
CA VAL A 74 -5.50 -0.70 -11.26
C VAL A 74 -4.30 0.21 -11.37
N THR A 75 -3.49 -0.04 -12.39
CA THR A 75 -2.35 0.81 -12.72
C THR A 75 -2.44 1.19 -14.18
N GLU A 76 -2.25 2.45 -14.44
CA GLU A 76 -2.21 2.93 -15.81
C GLU A 76 -0.77 3.29 -16.16
N ILE A 77 -0.31 2.77 -17.28
CA ILE A 77 1.04 3.04 -17.76
C ILE A 77 0.91 3.87 -19.02
N ASN A 78 1.44 5.06 -18.99
CA ASN A 78 1.39 5.94 -20.14
C ASN A 78 2.58 5.65 -21.03
N LEU A 79 2.29 5.23 -22.25
CA LEU A 79 3.34 4.99 -23.23
C LEU A 79 3.58 6.29 -23.98
N ASN A 80 4.33 7.13 -23.34
CA ASN A 80 4.61 8.43 -23.91
C ASN A 80 5.79 8.33 -24.84
N ALA A 81 5.48 8.14 -26.10
CA ALA A 81 6.49 7.98 -27.11
C ALA A 81 7.38 9.18 -27.22
N GLY A 82 6.92 10.28 -26.83
CA GLY A 82 7.73 11.46 -26.95
C GLY A 82 8.90 11.44 -26.03
N LYS A 83 8.86 10.85 -25.62
CA LYS A 83 9.80 11.03 -24.95
C LYS A 83 10.66 10.72 -24.73
#